data_1e091c388bc519aa679d4717f1f7ad95
#
_entry.id   1e091c388bc519aa679d4717f1f7ad95
#
_cell.length_a   1.000
_cell.length_b   1.000
_cell.length_c   1.000
_cell.angle_alpha   90.00
_cell.angle_beta   90.00
_cell.angle_gamma   90.00
#
_symmetry.space_group_name_H-M   'P 1'
#
loop_
_entity.id
_entity.type
_entity.pdbx_description
1 polymer ?
#
loop_
_entity_poly.entity_id
_entity_poly.type
_entity_poly.pdbx_seq_one_letter_code
_entity_poly.pdbx_strand_id
1 'polypeptide(L)'
;MKRCLLSFAALCAVSLSTAQAAQPLTAPVLASDIADRYANLIYYGSGATGMALVVIDGNQRVFRSFGETRQGNNVRPQLDSVIRVASITKLMTSEMLVKLLDQGVVKLDDPLSKYAPPGARVPTYQGTPIRLVNLATHTSALPREQPGGAAHRPVFVWPTREQRWNYLSTATLKSAPGSQAGYSNLAFDLLADALATASGKPYPQLFEEQITRPLGMKDTTYTPSPDQCKRLMVAEKGASPCNNTLAAIGSGGVYSTPGDMMRWMQQFLSSDFYARSNQADRMQTLIYQRAQLRRVIGMDVPGKADALGMGWVYMAPKDGRPGIIQKTGGGGGFITYMAMIPQSNVGAFVVVTRSPNTRFVNMSDGVNNLVAELSANKAQVLTAAN
;
A
#
# COMPACT_ATOMS: atom_id res chain seq x y z
N MET A 1 62.80 -33.02 -69.98
CA MET A 1 61.72 -32.03 -70.17
C MET A 1 60.34 -32.75 -70.10
N LYS A 2 59.70 -32.78 -68.98
CA LYS A 2 58.28 -33.19 -68.84
C LYS A 2 57.67 -32.28 -67.79
N ARG A 3 56.70 -31.47 -68.21
CA ARG A 3 55.89 -30.57 -67.36
C ARG A 3 54.73 -31.43 -66.71
N CYS A 4 54.69 -31.42 -65.42
CA CYS A 4 53.54 -31.89 -64.62
C CYS A 4 52.59 -30.76 -64.43
N LEU A 5 51.35 -30.92 -64.88
CA LEU A 5 50.19 -30.06 -64.57
C LEU A 5 49.54 -30.61 -63.30
N LEU A 6 49.47 -29.80 -62.25
CA LEU A 6 48.68 -30.06 -61.04
C LEU A 6 47.33 -29.36 -61.20
N SER A 7 46.29 -30.14 -61.30
CA SER A 7 44.90 -29.61 -61.25
C SER A 7 44.46 -29.44 -59.79
N PHE A 8 44.12 -28.23 -59.41
CA PHE A 8 43.47 -27.94 -58.15
C PHE A 8 41.94 -28.09 -58.30
N ALA A 9 41.38 -29.05 -57.63
CA ALA A 9 39.93 -29.17 -57.48
C ALA A 9 39.48 -28.37 -56.27
N ALA A 10 38.72 -27.29 -56.48
CA ALA A 10 38.08 -26.52 -55.42
C ALA A 10 36.79 -27.21 -54.98
N LEU A 11 36.76 -27.71 -53.76
CA LEU A 11 35.51 -28.15 -53.11
C LEU A 11 34.76 -26.92 -52.59
N CYS A 12 33.64 -26.58 -53.21
CA CYS A 12 32.65 -25.66 -52.63
C CYS A 12 31.85 -26.35 -51.53
N ALA A 13 32.13 -26.06 -50.29
CA ALA A 13 31.26 -26.45 -49.16
C ALA A 13 30.03 -25.52 -49.12
N VAL A 14 28.87 -26.04 -49.50
CA VAL A 14 27.59 -25.35 -49.34
C VAL A 14 27.16 -25.53 -47.89
N SER A 15 27.31 -24.47 -47.10
CA SER A 15 26.73 -24.42 -45.75
C SER A 15 25.23 -24.23 -45.81
N LEU A 16 24.47 -25.31 -45.55
CA LEU A 16 23.06 -25.25 -45.32
C LEU A 16 22.80 -24.55 -43.97
N SER A 17 22.50 -23.26 -44.03
CA SER A 17 21.93 -22.55 -42.88
C SER A 17 20.50 -23.07 -42.67
N THR A 18 20.29 -23.85 -41.61
CA THR A 18 18.92 -24.18 -41.15
C THR A 18 18.29 -22.87 -40.66
N ALA A 19 17.36 -22.35 -41.46
CA ALA A 19 16.50 -21.25 -41.02
C ALA A 19 15.69 -21.75 -39.81
N GLN A 20 16.03 -21.28 -38.64
CA GLN A 20 15.26 -21.54 -37.45
C GLN A 20 13.93 -20.83 -37.62
N ALA A 21 12.84 -21.59 -37.71
CA ALA A 21 11.51 -21.06 -37.83
C ALA A 21 11.27 -20.13 -36.66
N ALA A 22 11.00 -18.85 -36.94
CA ALA A 22 10.61 -17.88 -35.94
C ALA A 22 9.41 -18.43 -35.18
N GLN A 23 9.51 -18.58 -33.87
CA GLN A 23 8.36 -18.93 -33.05
C GLN A 23 7.25 -17.89 -33.29
N PRO A 24 6.00 -18.31 -33.46
CA PRO A 24 4.91 -17.37 -33.64
C PRO A 24 4.88 -16.46 -32.43
N LEU A 25 4.96 -15.17 -32.66
CA LEU A 25 4.75 -14.13 -31.64
C LEU A 25 3.34 -14.35 -31.09
N THR A 26 3.24 -14.92 -29.89
CA THR A 26 1.96 -15.00 -29.19
C THR A 26 1.53 -13.57 -28.92
N ALA A 27 0.30 -13.24 -29.30
CA ALA A 27 -0.27 -11.93 -29.04
C ALA A 27 -0.13 -11.61 -27.53
N PRO A 28 0.25 -10.37 -27.16
CA PRO A 28 0.40 -10.01 -25.75
C PRO A 28 -0.90 -10.25 -25.00
N VAL A 29 -0.81 -10.92 -23.85
CA VAL A 29 -1.98 -11.18 -23.00
C VAL A 29 -2.44 -9.84 -22.44
N LEU A 30 -3.74 -9.53 -22.55
CA LEU A 30 -4.29 -8.28 -22.05
C LEU A 30 -4.27 -8.23 -20.51
N ALA A 31 -4.06 -7.04 -19.96
CA ALA A 31 -4.11 -6.85 -18.51
C ALA A 31 -5.47 -7.25 -17.91
N SER A 32 -6.57 -7.10 -18.66
CA SER A 32 -7.91 -7.58 -18.28
C SER A 32 -7.95 -9.10 -18.07
N ASP A 33 -7.34 -9.88 -18.96
CA ASP A 33 -7.39 -11.35 -18.91
C ASP A 33 -6.55 -11.89 -17.74
N ILE A 34 -5.40 -11.26 -17.48
CA ILE A 34 -4.58 -11.57 -16.32
C ILE A 34 -5.36 -11.20 -15.03
N ALA A 35 -6.00 -10.03 -14.99
CA ALA A 35 -6.79 -9.60 -13.85
C ALA A 35 -8.00 -10.51 -13.59
N ASP A 36 -8.67 -11.00 -14.64
CA ASP A 36 -9.81 -11.93 -14.54
C ASP A 36 -9.39 -13.24 -13.87
N ARG A 37 -8.30 -13.81 -14.30
CA ARG A 37 -7.78 -15.06 -13.75
C ARG A 37 -7.41 -14.91 -12.29
N TYR A 38 -6.66 -13.85 -11.93
CA TYR A 38 -6.28 -13.62 -10.54
C TYR A 38 -7.43 -13.19 -9.65
N ALA A 39 -8.41 -12.44 -10.17
CA ALA A 39 -9.58 -12.06 -9.40
C ALA A 39 -10.36 -13.29 -8.92
N ASN A 40 -10.53 -14.29 -9.78
CA ASN A 40 -11.11 -15.58 -9.41
C ASN A 40 -10.27 -16.28 -8.31
N LEU A 41 -8.96 -16.43 -8.54
CA LEU A 41 -8.07 -17.08 -7.58
C LEU A 41 -8.07 -16.39 -6.21
N ILE A 42 -8.01 -15.05 -6.21
CA ILE A 42 -8.02 -14.25 -4.98
C ILE A 42 -9.35 -14.40 -4.23
N TYR A 43 -10.48 -14.29 -4.93
CA TYR A 43 -11.80 -14.37 -4.30
C TYR A 43 -12.02 -15.74 -3.66
N TYR A 44 -11.93 -16.80 -4.44
CA TYR A 44 -12.17 -18.16 -3.94
C TYR A 44 -11.10 -18.61 -2.94
N GLY A 45 -9.84 -18.23 -3.16
CA GLY A 45 -8.75 -18.55 -2.23
C GLY A 45 -8.83 -17.79 -0.90
N SER A 46 -9.39 -16.59 -0.90
CA SER A 46 -9.52 -15.78 0.31
C SER A 46 -10.66 -16.24 1.23
N GLY A 47 -11.69 -16.90 0.70
CA GLY A 47 -12.88 -17.29 1.46
C GLY A 47 -13.71 -16.09 1.96
N ALA A 48 -13.63 -14.95 1.28
CA ALA A 48 -14.36 -13.73 1.61
C ALA A 48 -15.83 -13.77 1.17
N THR A 49 -16.69 -12.95 1.81
CA THR A 49 -18.10 -12.80 1.37
C THR A 49 -18.24 -11.87 0.18
N GLY A 50 -17.44 -10.83 0.10
CA GLY A 50 -17.41 -9.89 -1.02
C GLY A 50 -15.99 -9.39 -1.29
N MET A 51 -15.70 -9.08 -2.54
CA MET A 51 -14.40 -8.60 -2.99
C MET A 51 -14.56 -7.53 -4.06
N ALA A 52 -13.72 -6.48 -3.98
CA ALA A 52 -13.44 -5.55 -5.07
C ALA A 52 -11.93 -5.48 -5.31
N LEU A 53 -11.54 -5.60 -6.57
CA LEU A 53 -10.16 -5.54 -7.04
C LEU A 53 -10.04 -4.44 -8.09
N VAL A 54 -9.09 -3.53 -7.93
CA VAL A 54 -8.67 -2.56 -8.94
C VAL A 54 -7.23 -2.85 -9.33
N VAL A 55 -6.95 -2.79 -10.63
CA VAL A 55 -5.63 -3.02 -11.22
C VAL A 55 -5.29 -1.87 -12.13
N ILE A 56 -4.04 -1.41 -12.05
CA ILE A 56 -3.46 -0.43 -12.97
C ILE A 56 -2.26 -1.08 -13.65
N ASP A 57 -2.24 -1.04 -14.98
CA ASP A 57 -1.10 -1.42 -15.80
C ASP A 57 -0.83 -0.31 -16.82
N GLY A 58 0.09 0.58 -16.47
CA GLY A 58 0.32 1.80 -17.24
C GLY A 58 -0.93 2.66 -17.33
N ASN A 59 -1.49 2.79 -18.54
CA ASN A 59 -2.72 3.54 -18.79
C ASN A 59 -4.00 2.69 -18.69
N GLN A 60 -3.87 1.37 -18.57
CA GLN A 60 -5.02 0.47 -18.43
C GLN A 60 -5.50 0.44 -16.98
N ARG A 61 -6.81 0.43 -16.81
CA ARG A 61 -7.49 0.34 -15.52
C ARG A 61 -8.51 -0.77 -15.58
N VAL A 62 -8.41 -1.71 -14.67
CA VAL A 62 -9.31 -2.86 -14.61
C VAL A 62 -9.98 -2.89 -13.24
N PHE A 63 -11.28 -3.10 -13.23
CA PHE A 63 -12.07 -3.34 -12.03
C PHE A 63 -12.71 -4.72 -12.12
N ARG A 64 -12.61 -5.50 -11.03
CA ARG A 64 -13.30 -6.78 -10.88
C ARG A 64 -13.91 -6.87 -9.49
N SER A 65 -15.07 -7.50 -9.39
CA SER A 65 -15.73 -7.73 -8.12
C SER A 65 -16.40 -9.10 -8.07
N PHE A 66 -16.52 -9.64 -6.88
CA PHE A 66 -17.11 -10.95 -6.61
C PHE A 66 -17.91 -10.92 -5.31
N GLY A 67 -18.82 -11.88 -5.18
CA GLY A 67 -19.64 -12.01 -3.99
C GLY A 67 -20.62 -10.85 -3.81
N GLU A 68 -20.91 -10.50 -2.57
CA GLU A 68 -21.97 -9.58 -2.19
C GLU A 68 -21.46 -8.45 -1.31
N THR A 69 -22.11 -7.27 -1.40
CA THR A 69 -21.80 -6.13 -0.51
C THR A 69 -22.22 -6.41 0.94
N ARG A 70 -23.19 -7.31 1.12
CA ARG A 70 -23.67 -7.86 2.40
C ARG A 70 -24.20 -9.26 2.15
N GLN A 71 -23.88 -10.19 3.01
CA GLN A 71 -24.32 -11.57 2.87
C GLN A 71 -25.84 -11.66 2.67
N GLY A 72 -26.25 -12.36 1.61
CA GLY A 72 -27.64 -12.64 1.26
C GLY A 72 -28.39 -11.50 0.58
N ASN A 73 -27.74 -10.39 0.19
CA ASN A 73 -28.40 -9.28 -0.48
C ASN A 73 -28.34 -9.33 -2.01
N ASN A 74 -27.58 -10.26 -2.59
CA ASN A 74 -27.39 -10.43 -4.03
C ASN A 74 -26.88 -9.18 -4.77
N VAL A 75 -26.25 -8.23 -4.05
CA VAL A 75 -25.68 -7.01 -4.63
C VAL A 75 -24.17 -7.13 -4.72
N ARG A 76 -23.66 -7.18 -5.95
CA ARG A 76 -22.22 -7.25 -6.21
C ARG A 76 -21.54 -5.91 -5.90
N PRO A 77 -20.33 -5.90 -5.32
CA PRO A 77 -19.57 -4.65 -5.11
C PRO A 77 -19.33 -3.88 -6.42
N GLN A 78 -19.45 -2.56 -6.35
CA GLN A 78 -19.28 -1.62 -7.46
C GLN A 78 -18.11 -0.66 -7.16
N LEU A 79 -17.75 0.16 -8.17
CA LEU A 79 -16.70 1.18 -8.01
C LEU A 79 -17.02 2.23 -6.94
N ASP A 80 -18.29 2.46 -6.64
CA ASP A 80 -18.79 3.40 -5.64
C ASP A 80 -19.21 2.74 -4.32
N SER A 81 -19.07 1.42 -4.18
CA SER A 81 -19.28 0.73 -2.90
C SER A 81 -18.33 1.27 -1.85
N VAL A 82 -18.86 1.72 -0.73
CA VAL A 82 -18.06 2.28 0.35
C VAL A 82 -17.37 1.16 1.12
N ILE A 83 -16.12 1.38 1.43
CA ILE A 83 -15.25 0.43 2.12
C ILE A 83 -14.47 1.13 3.24
N ARG A 84 -13.93 0.38 4.18
CA ARG A 84 -12.89 0.86 5.09
C ARG A 84 -11.53 0.46 4.53
N VAL A 85 -10.67 1.43 4.28
CA VAL A 85 -9.32 1.12 3.79
C VAL A 85 -8.37 0.68 4.90
N ALA A 86 -8.81 0.80 6.15
CA ALA A 86 -8.04 0.43 7.34
C ALA A 86 -6.62 1.01 7.27
N SER A 87 -5.58 0.21 7.54
CA SER A 87 -4.21 0.71 7.62
C SER A 87 -3.60 1.21 6.30
N ILE A 88 -4.32 1.15 5.16
CA ILE A 88 -3.92 1.93 3.97
C ILE A 88 -3.98 3.43 4.27
N THR A 89 -4.81 3.88 5.23
CA THR A 89 -4.82 5.24 5.78
C THR A 89 -3.42 5.76 6.09
N LYS A 90 -2.52 4.90 6.59
CA LYS A 90 -1.14 5.29 6.94
C LYS A 90 -0.34 5.81 5.75
N LEU A 91 -0.60 5.28 4.55
CA LEU A 91 0.04 5.78 3.33
C LEU A 91 -0.43 7.20 2.99
N MET A 92 -1.73 7.49 3.20
CA MET A 92 -2.27 8.84 3.00
C MET A 92 -1.74 9.81 4.07
N THR A 93 -1.52 9.33 5.31
CA THR A 93 -0.86 10.12 6.36
C THR A 93 0.60 10.41 6.01
N SER A 94 1.31 9.45 5.42
CA SER A 94 2.66 9.65 4.91
C SER A 94 2.70 10.59 3.72
N GLU A 95 1.71 10.54 2.84
CA GLU A 95 1.57 11.51 1.75
C GLU A 95 1.41 12.93 2.30
N MET A 96 0.60 13.10 3.33
CA MET A 96 0.46 14.38 4.01
C MET A 96 1.78 14.88 4.58
N LEU A 97 2.55 13.99 5.22
CA LEU A 97 3.90 14.31 5.70
C LEU A 97 4.78 14.82 4.55
N VAL A 98 4.82 14.10 3.42
CA VAL A 98 5.66 14.49 2.26
C VAL A 98 5.22 15.83 1.69
N LYS A 99 3.92 16.11 1.58
CA LYS A 99 3.41 17.40 1.10
C LYS A 99 3.82 18.56 2.00
N LEU A 100 3.75 18.38 3.31
CA LEU A 100 4.21 19.41 4.26
C LEU A 100 5.74 19.56 4.32
N LEU A 101 6.49 18.48 4.01
CA LEU A 101 7.94 18.56 3.78
C LEU A 101 8.26 19.41 2.55
N ASP A 102 7.57 19.18 1.44
CA ASP A 102 7.77 19.93 0.19
C ASP A 102 7.41 21.41 0.32
N GLN A 103 6.45 21.72 1.20
CA GLN A 103 6.06 23.09 1.55
C GLN A 103 7.00 23.74 2.59
N GLY A 104 7.99 23.01 3.12
CA GLY A 104 8.90 23.50 4.15
C GLY A 104 8.26 23.69 5.54
N VAL A 105 7.05 23.17 5.75
CA VAL A 105 6.29 23.30 7.01
C VAL A 105 6.87 22.41 8.11
N VAL A 106 7.34 21.22 7.74
CA VAL A 106 7.96 20.25 8.66
C VAL A 106 9.26 19.71 8.10
N LYS A 107 10.06 19.05 8.96
CA LYS A 107 11.25 18.28 8.57
C LYS A 107 11.12 16.85 9.08
N LEU A 108 11.69 15.86 8.37
CA LEU A 108 11.69 14.45 8.83
C LEU A 108 12.32 14.29 10.21
N ASP A 109 13.35 15.09 10.48
CA ASP A 109 14.09 15.07 11.75
C ASP A 109 13.47 15.91 12.85
N ASP A 110 12.38 16.62 12.60
CA ASP A 110 11.69 17.38 13.65
C ASP A 110 11.29 16.42 14.79
N PRO A 111 11.62 16.75 16.04
CA PRO A 111 11.17 15.97 17.18
C PRO A 111 9.66 16.12 17.38
N LEU A 112 8.99 15.03 17.72
CA LEU A 112 7.53 15.03 17.98
C LEU A 112 7.15 16.06 19.05
N SER A 113 8.04 16.31 20.04
CA SER A 113 7.82 17.30 21.08
C SER A 113 7.60 18.73 20.58
N LYS A 114 8.11 19.07 19.39
CA LYS A 114 7.88 20.38 18.73
C LYS A 114 6.39 20.64 18.46
N TYR A 115 5.61 19.58 18.31
CA TYR A 115 4.20 19.61 17.94
C TYR A 115 3.27 19.18 19.07
N ALA A 116 3.82 18.96 20.25
CA ALA A 116 3.06 18.55 21.42
C ALA A 116 2.11 19.67 21.90
N PRO A 117 0.91 19.32 22.38
CA PRO A 117 0.04 20.27 23.04
C PRO A 117 0.74 20.89 24.28
N PRO A 118 0.35 22.10 24.70
CA PRO A 118 0.87 22.71 25.92
C PRO A 118 0.76 21.77 27.13
N GLY A 119 1.84 21.58 27.87
CA GLY A 119 1.90 20.67 29.01
C GLY A 119 2.09 19.21 28.73
N ALA A 120 1.97 18.76 27.49
CA ALA A 120 2.24 17.36 27.13
C ALA A 120 3.75 17.09 27.06
N ARG A 121 4.14 15.92 27.59
CA ARG A 121 5.54 15.46 27.59
C ARG A 121 5.70 14.33 26.56
N VAL A 122 6.73 14.39 25.75
CA VAL A 122 7.10 13.32 24.82
C VAL A 122 8.30 12.54 25.40
N PRO A 123 8.21 11.21 25.54
CA PRO A 123 9.32 10.42 26.10
C PRO A 123 10.51 10.42 25.15
N THR A 124 11.70 10.30 25.74
CA THR A 124 12.97 10.07 25.05
C THR A 124 13.61 8.77 25.55
N TYR A 125 14.53 8.22 24.78
CA TYR A 125 15.37 7.10 25.22
C TYR A 125 16.81 7.60 25.36
N GLN A 126 17.29 7.69 26.60
CA GLN A 126 18.65 8.23 26.89
C GLN A 126 18.95 9.54 26.12
N GLY A 127 17.98 10.47 26.15
CA GLY A 127 18.06 11.74 25.43
C GLY A 127 17.71 11.71 23.94
N THR A 128 17.58 10.53 23.32
CA THR A 128 17.19 10.38 21.91
C THR A 128 15.68 10.62 21.76
N PRO A 129 15.24 11.66 20.99
CA PRO A 129 13.84 11.97 20.81
C PRO A 129 13.18 11.10 19.75
N ILE A 130 11.85 10.97 19.84
CA ILE A 130 11.03 10.48 18.74
C ILE A 130 10.94 11.58 17.67
N ARG A 131 11.28 11.28 16.41
CA ARG A 131 11.21 12.18 15.27
C ARG A 131 10.04 11.81 14.34
N LEU A 132 9.60 12.72 13.47
CA LEU A 132 8.51 12.44 12.52
C LEU A 132 8.82 11.24 11.63
N VAL A 133 10.07 11.07 11.17
CA VAL A 133 10.51 9.89 10.41
C VAL A 133 10.31 8.60 11.19
N ASN A 134 10.54 8.59 12.49
CA ASN A 134 10.34 7.40 13.31
C ASN A 134 8.87 6.98 13.41
N LEU A 135 7.96 7.95 13.44
CA LEU A 135 6.52 7.70 13.43
C LEU A 135 6.09 7.09 12.09
N ALA A 136 6.52 7.70 10.98
CA ALA A 136 6.15 7.28 9.62
C ALA A 136 6.73 5.92 9.20
N THR A 137 7.84 5.47 9.81
CA THR A 137 8.54 4.22 9.48
C THR A 137 8.33 3.10 10.49
N HIS A 138 7.44 3.29 11.46
CA HIS A 138 7.25 2.34 12.58
C HIS A 138 8.49 2.10 13.45
N THR A 139 9.42 3.06 13.50
CA THR A 139 10.66 2.94 14.29
C THR A 139 10.67 3.81 15.55
N SER A 140 9.51 4.28 15.99
CA SER A 140 9.36 5.22 17.12
C SER A 140 9.60 4.60 18.51
N ALA A 141 9.70 3.28 18.61
CA ALA A 141 9.71 2.52 19.86
C ALA A 141 8.41 2.63 20.71
N LEU A 142 7.35 3.21 20.14
CA LEU A 142 6.03 3.24 20.75
C LEU A 142 5.33 1.89 20.60
N PRO A 143 4.39 1.54 21.51
CA PRO A 143 3.62 0.31 21.39
C PRO A 143 2.69 0.36 20.17
N ARG A 144 2.17 -0.83 19.80
CA ARG A 144 1.20 -0.95 18.70
C ARG A 144 -0.02 -0.09 18.93
N GLU A 145 -0.59 -0.22 20.15
CA GLU A 145 -1.74 0.54 20.63
C GLU A 145 -1.39 1.16 21.99
N GLN A 146 -2.14 2.18 22.38
CA GLN A 146 -2.08 2.69 23.74
C GLN A 146 -2.47 1.57 24.72
N PRO A 147 -1.66 1.24 25.73
CA PRO A 147 -2.01 0.29 26.77
C PRO A 147 -3.30 0.70 27.52
N GLY A 148 -4.12 -0.29 27.93
CA GLY A 148 -5.41 -0.03 28.57
C GLY A 148 -6.51 0.37 27.60
N GLY A 149 -6.21 0.58 26.34
CA GLY A 149 -7.19 0.67 25.26
C GLY A 149 -7.88 -0.70 25.05
N ALA A 150 -9.12 -0.65 24.74
CA ALA A 150 -10.06 -1.74 24.79
C ALA A 150 -9.75 -2.93 23.87
N ALA A 151 -9.13 -3.93 24.38
CA ALA A 151 -9.10 -5.27 23.77
C ALA A 151 -10.52 -5.85 23.52
N HIS A 152 -11.54 -5.30 24.13
CA HIS A 152 -12.94 -5.76 24.10
C HIS A 152 -13.92 -4.74 23.50
N ARG A 153 -13.43 -3.61 22.93
CA ARG A 153 -14.32 -2.61 22.31
C ARG A 153 -14.48 -2.87 20.81
N PRO A 154 -15.59 -2.41 20.21
CA PRO A 154 -15.76 -2.49 18.76
C PRO A 154 -14.54 -1.90 18.02
N VAL A 155 -14.19 -2.50 16.90
CA VAL A 155 -13.13 -2.01 16.02
C VAL A 155 -13.42 -0.55 15.64
N PHE A 156 -12.37 0.29 15.56
CA PHE A 156 -12.39 1.75 15.35
C PHE A 156 -12.88 2.60 16.55
N VAL A 157 -12.91 2.05 17.76
CA VAL A 157 -12.95 2.85 18.98
C VAL A 157 -11.50 3.03 19.46
N TRP A 158 -10.86 4.05 18.98
CA TRP A 158 -9.50 4.43 19.34
C TRP A 158 -9.49 5.48 20.46
N PRO A 159 -8.36 5.65 21.18
CA PRO A 159 -8.15 6.76 22.08
C PRO A 159 -8.30 8.10 21.36
N THR A 160 -8.95 9.06 22.01
CA THR A 160 -9.03 10.44 21.51
C THR A 160 -7.64 11.08 21.43
N ARG A 161 -7.54 12.22 20.71
CA ARG A 161 -6.29 13.01 20.68
C ARG A 161 -5.78 13.33 22.09
N GLU A 162 -6.63 13.80 22.97
CA GLU A 162 -6.27 14.09 24.35
C GLU A 162 -5.76 12.85 25.10
N GLN A 163 -6.46 11.73 25.02
CA GLN A 163 -6.08 10.49 25.68
C GLN A 163 -4.70 9.98 25.24
N ARG A 164 -4.37 10.05 23.94
CA ARG A 164 -3.06 9.56 23.45
C ARG A 164 -1.91 10.48 23.84
N TRP A 165 -2.12 11.81 23.89
CA TRP A 165 -1.09 12.73 24.37
C TRP A 165 -0.90 12.63 25.87
N ASN A 166 -1.96 12.45 26.67
CA ASN A 166 -1.87 12.17 28.10
C ASN A 166 -1.12 10.86 28.39
N TYR A 167 -1.42 9.80 27.65
CA TYR A 167 -0.66 8.55 27.73
C TYR A 167 0.82 8.77 27.41
N LEU A 168 1.13 9.50 26.35
CA LEU A 168 2.50 9.76 25.92
C LEU A 168 3.32 10.45 27.02
N SER A 169 2.68 11.35 27.80
CA SER A 169 3.33 12.06 28.90
C SER A 169 3.80 11.14 30.04
N THR A 170 3.22 9.95 30.17
CA THR A 170 3.59 8.93 31.18
C THR A 170 4.33 7.74 30.58
N ALA A 171 4.42 7.65 29.26
CA ALA A 171 5.05 6.54 28.57
C ALA A 171 6.58 6.53 28.73
N THR A 172 7.15 5.34 28.71
CA THR A 172 8.60 5.14 28.69
C THR A 172 8.99 4.31 27.46
N LEU A 173 10.08 4.70 26.80
CA LEU A 173 10.60 3.94 25.66
C LEU A 173 11.51 2.81 26.14
N LYS A 174 11.35 1.62 25.53
CA LYS A 174 12.16 0.44 25.84
C LYS A 174 13.40 0.30 24.94
N SER A 175 13.51 1.13 23.92
CA SER A 175 14.63 1.16 22.96
C SER A 175 14.74 2.52 22.30
N ALA A 176 15.91 2.81 21.72
CA ALA A 176 16.10 4.06 20.99
C ALA A 176 15.20 4.10 19.73
N PRO A 177 14.51 5.22 19.46
CA PRO A 177 13.89 5.48 18.18
C PRO A 177 14.87 5.25 17.02
N GLY A 178 14.44 4.58 15.96
CA GLY A 178 15.30 4.21 14.83
C GLY A 178 16.07 2.89 14.98
N SER A 179 16.12 2.28 16.18
CA SER A 179 16.93 1.07 16.40
C SER A 179 16.23 -0.23 16.04
N GLN A 180 14.91 -0.25 16.03
CA GLN A 180 14.07 -1.39 15.65
C GLN A 180 12.74 -0.90 15.08
N ALA A 181 12.08 -1.73 14.29
CA ALA A 181 10.75 -1.45 13.79
C ALA A 181 9.71 -2.30 14.54
N GLY A 182 8.65 -1.65 14.99
CA GLY A 182 7.47 -2.27 15.59
C GLY A 182 6.22 -1.58 15.08
N TYR A 183 5.33 -2.33 14.44
CA TYR A 183 4.10 -1.78 13.88
C TYR A 183 3.31 -1.01 14.95
N SER A 184 3.00 0.27 14.71
CA SER A 184 2.33 1.14 15.68
C SER A 184 1.23 1.97 15.03
N ASN A 185 -0.01 1.76 15.47
CA ASN A 185 -1.15 2.64 15.14
C ASN A 185 -1.01 3.97 15.90
N LEU A 186 -0.64 3.90 17.17
CA LEU A 186 -0.40 5.08 18.00
C LEU A 186 0.58 6.06 17.35
N ALA A 187 1.68 5.56 16.77
CA ALA A 187 2.66 6.40 16.09
C ALA A 187 2.05 7.19 14.92
N PHE A 188 1.20 6.57 14.12
CA PHE A 188 0.57 7.24 12.98
C PHE A 188 -0.53 8.22 13.39
N ASP A 189 -1.28 7.95 14.46
CA ASP A 189 -2.24 8.91 14.98
C ASP A 189 -1.53 10.14 15.58
N LEU A 190 -0.40 9.94 16.25
CA LEU A 190 0.46 11.05 16.72
C LEU A 190 1.11 11.81 15.56
N LEU A 191 1.48 11.13 14.48
CA LEU A 191 1.97 11.79 13.27
C LEU A 191 0.90 12.71 12.68
N ALA A 192 -0.33 12.23 12.53
CA ALA A 192 -1.44 13.05 12.04
C ALA A 192 -1.71 14.26 12.92
N ASP A 193 -1.67 14.10 14.26
CA ASP A 193 -1.78 15.21 15.21
C ASP A 193 -0.65 16.24 15.06
N ALA A 194 0.59 15.78 14.87
CA ALA A 194 1.74 16.64 14.64
C ALA A 194 1.60 17.45 13.34
N LEU A 195 1.13 16.81 12.26
CA LEU A 195 0.92 17.46 10.97
C LEU A 195 -0.22 18.49 11.03
N ALA A 196 -1.30 18.21 11.75
CA ALA A 196 -2.37 19.18 12.03
C ALA A 196 -1.83 20.39 12.80
N THR A 197 -1.06 20.16 13.86
CA THR A 197 -0.44 21.23 14.65
C THR A 197 0.52 22.07 13.80
N ALA A 198 1.38 21.42 13.00
CA ALA A 198 2.35 22.10 12.14
C ALA A 198 1.70 23.00 11.08
N SER A 199 0.59 22.53 10.50
CA SER A 199 -0.15 23.27 9.46
C SER A 199 -1.11 24.32 10.00
N GLY A 200 -1.40 24.32 11.32
CA GLY A 200 -2.43 25.16 11.94
C GLY A 200 -3.86 24.83 11.50
N LYS A 201 -4.10 23.65 10.92
CA LYS A 201 -5.41 23.22 10.40
C LYS A 201 -5.86 21.92 11.08
N PRO A 202 -7.18 21.72 11.29
CA PRO A 202 -7.71 20.41 11.65
C PRO A 202 -7.30 19.37 10.60
N TYR A 203 -6.85 18.19 11.05
CA TYR A 203 -6.34 17.16 10.12
C TYR A 203 -7.36 16.73 9.04
N PRO A 204 -8.67 16.58 9.29
CA PRO A 204 -9.63 16.25 8.24
C PRO A 204 -9.73 17.32 7.15
N GLN A 205 -9.63 18.60 7.52
CA GLN A 205 -9.59 19.71 6.55
C GLN A 205 -8.31 19.65 5.71
N LEU A 206 -7.16 19.45 6.37
CA LEU A 206 -5.87 19.31 5.71
C LEU A 206 -5.89 18.12 4.73
N PHE A 207 -6.45 16.98 5.15
CA PHE A 207 -6.62 15.78 4.34
C PHE A 207 -7.49 16.04 3.09
N GLU A 208 -8.61 16.74 3.27
CA GLU A 208 -9.47 17.11 2.15
C GLU A 208 -8.76 18.04 1.16
N GLU A 209 -8.16 19.11 1.63
CA GLU A 209 -7.48 20.11 0.80
C GLU A 209 -6.30 19.54 0.03
N GLN A 210 -5.53 18.65 0.64
CA GLN A 210 -4.26 18.18 0.11
C GLN A 210 -4.36 16.85 -0.66
N ILE A 211 -5.35 16.01 -0.35
CA ILE A 211 -5.45 14.66 -0.92
C ILE A 211 -6.76 14.48 -1.69
N THR A 212 -7.90 14.53 -1.00
CA THR A 212 -9.14 14.06 -1.62
C THR A 212 -9.69 15.00 -2.67
N ARG A 213 -9.65 16.31 -2.43
CA ARG A 213 -10.14 17.31 -3.36
C ARG A 213 -9.32 17.37 -4.67
N PRO A 214 -7.98 17.43 -4.64
CA PRO A 214 -7.17 17.45 -5.86
C PRO A 214 -7.33 16.20 -6.72
N LEU A 215 -7.57 15.04 -6.12
CA LEU A 215 -7.74 13.76 -6.82
C LEU A 215 -9.19 13.45 -7.18
N GLY A 216 -10.15 14.31 -6.79
CA GLY A 216 -11.58 14.07 -7.01
C GLY A 216 -12.14 12.85 -6.26
N MET A 217 -11.57 12.54 -5.10
CA MET A 217 -11.96 11.40 -4.24
C MET A 217 -13.16 11.78 -3.36
N LYS A 218 -14.33 11.85 -3.96
CA LYS A 218 -15.55 12.41 -3.35
C LYS A 218 -16.12 11.56 -2.20
N ASP A 219 -15.81 10.26 -2.20
CA ASP A 219 -16.31 9.31 -1.21
C ASP A 219 -15.23 8.91 -0.18
N THR A 220 -14.13 9.66 -0.10
CA THR A 220 -13.03 9.38 0.81
C THR A 220 -13.06 10.35 1.99
N THR A 221 -13.33 9.83 3.20
CA THR A 221 -13.63 10.65 4.38
C THR A 221 -13.41 9.89 5.69
N TYR A 222 -13.33 10.62 6.82
CA TYR A 222 -13.41 10.10 8.18
C TYR A 222 -14.83 10.17 8.78
N THR A 223 -15.72 10.95 8.14
CA THR A 223 -17.05 11.24 8.63
C THR A 223 -18.07 10.94 7.55
N PRO A 224 -18.38 9.65 7.32
CA PRO A 224 -19.27 9.24 6.24
C PRO A 224 -20.69 9.82 6.41
N SER A 225 -21.25 10.29 5.31
CA SER A 225 -22.62 10.75 5.24
C SER A 225 -23.60 9.56 5.36
N PRO A 226 -24.89 9.80 5.65
CA PRO A 226 -25.90 8.75 5.63
C PRO A 226 -25.97 8.00 4.30
N ASP A 227 -25.75 8.67 3.18
CA ASP A 227 -25.73 8.05 1.86
C ASP A 227 -24.49 7.15 1.66
N GLN A 228 -23.33 7.60 2.08
CA GLN A 228 -22.13 6.77 2.09
C GLN A 228 -22.28 5.55 3.00
N CYS A 229 -22.93 5.70 4.15
CA CYS A 229 -23.23 4.58 5.05
C CYS A 229 -24.15 3.54 4.43
N LYS A 230 -25.13 3.94 3.60
CA LYS A 230 -26.02 2.99 2.88
C LYS A 230 -25.21 2.14 1.88
N ARG A 231 -24.17 2.70 1.27
CA ARG A 231 -23.29 2.01 0.31
C ARG A 231 -22.14 1.24 0.97
N LEU A 232 -21.99 1.30 2.31
CA LEU A 232 -20.93 0.60 3.04
C LEU A 232 -21.11 -0.91 2.92
N MET A 233 -20.10 -1.58 2.43
CA MET A 233 -20.03 -3.04 2.45
C MET A 233 -20.00 -3.55 3.90
N VAL A 234 -20.65 -4.66 4.16
CA VAL A 234 -20.79 -5.23 5.51
C VAL A 234 -20.27 -6.66 5.52
N ALA A 235 -19.28 -6.90 6.37
CA ALA A 235 -18.71 -8.22 6.57
C ALA A 235 -19.62 -9.11 7.42
N GLU A 236 -19.58 -10.42 7.19
CA GLU A 236 -20.20 -11.42 8.05
C GLU A 236 -19.51 -11.46 9.43
N LYS A 237 -18.19 -11.29 9.46
CA LYS A 237 -17.38 -11.33 10.69
C LYS A 237 -16.67 -10.01 10.96
N GLY A 238 -16.86 -9.49 12.17
CA GLY A 238 -16.11 -8.34 12.67
C GLY A 238 -16.53 -7.01 12.07
N ALA A 239 -17.76 -6.92 11.52
CA ALA A 239 -18.33 -5.67 11.05
C ALA A 239 -18.41 -4.63 12.18
N SER A 240 -18.12 -3.37 11.83
CA SER A 240 -18.28 -2.22 12.72
C SER A 240 -19.36 -1.28 12.19
N PRO A 241 -20.09 -0.58 13.09
CA PRO A 241 -21.06 0.43 12.68
C PRO A 241 -20.46 1.50 11.81
N CYS A 242 -21.25 2.07 10.89
CA CYS A 242 -20.88 3.23 10.10
C CYS A 242 -20.96 4.48 10.99
N ASN A 243 -19.83 4.97 11.44
CA ASN A 243 -19.70 6.13 12.32
C ASN A 243 -18.43 6.91 11.98
N ASN A 244 -18.25 8.08 12.60
CA ASN A 244 -17.00 8.79 12.44
C ASN A 244 -15.83 8.01 13.05
N THR A 245 -14.66 8.14 12.42
CA THR A 245 -13.44 7.42 12.76
C THR A 245 -12.27 8.37 13.07
N LEU A 246 -12.59 9.59 13.50
CA LEU A 246 -11.62 10.64 13.79
C LEU A 246 -10.60 10.24 14.87
N ALA A 247 -10.95 9.30 15.75
CA ALA A 247 -10.02 8.80 16.75
C ALA A 247 -8.84 8.01 16.14
N ALA A 248 -9.06 7.32 15.00
CA ALA A 248 -8.02 6.59 14.24
C ALA A 248 -7.50 7.43 13.06
N ILE A 249 -7.25 8.70 13.31
CA ILE A 249 -7.11 9.74 12.28
C ILE A 249 -5.91 9.53 11.34
N GLY A 250 -4.81 9.02 11.84
CA GLY A 250 -3.61 8.74 11.03
C GLY A 250 -3.40 7.26 10.73
N SER A 251 -4.03 6.38 11.50
CA SER A 251 -3.69 4.96 11.51
C SER A 251 -4.61 4.06 10.69
N GLY A 252 -5.92 4.39 10.58
CA GLY A 252 -6.85 3.42 10.01
C GLY A 252 -8.28 3.90 9.77
N GLY A 253 -8.58 5.19 9.97
CA GLY A 253 -9.95 5.70 10.00
C GLY A 253 -10.59 6.01 8.65
N VAL A 254 -9.87 5.99 7.53
CA VAL A 254 -10.39 6.41 6.24
C VAL A 254 -11.42 5.42 5.69
N TYR A 255 -12.60 5.96 5.34
CA TYR A 255 -13.53 5.35 4.40
C TYR A 255 -13.21 5.80 2.98
N SER A 256 -13.43 4.95 2.01
CA SER A 256 -13.20 5.25 0.59
C SER A 256 -14.08 4.36 -0.29
N THR A 257 -13.82 4.35 -1.59
CA THR A 257 -14.41 3.43 -2.56
C THR A 257 -13.33 2.81 -3.44
N PRO A 258 -13.57 1.66 -4.09
CA PRO A 258 -12.63 1.11 -5.08
C PRO A 258 -12.26 2.13 -6.17
N GLY A 259 -13.22 2.95 -6.61
CA GLY A 259 -12.99 3.99 -7.60
C GLY A 259 -12.06 5.11 -7.11
N ASP A 260 -12.24 5.58 -5.88
CA ASP A 260 -11.36 6.59 -5.28
C ASP A 260 -9.98 6.02 -5.00
N MET A 261 -9.88 4.76 -4.56
CA MET A 261 -8.59 4.09 -4.37
C MET A 261 -7.83 3.90 -5.70
N MET A 262 -8.55 3.67 -6.80
CA MET A 262 -7.94 3.63 -8.13
C MET A 262 -7.34 5.00 -8.50
N ARG A 263 -8.07 6.11 -8.27
CA ARG A 263 -7.57 7.47 -8.49
C ARG A 263 -6.34 7.77 -7.63
N TRP A 264 -6.40 7.40 -6.35
CA TRP A 264 -5.30 7.60 -5.43
C TRP A 264 -4.06 6.80 -5.82
N MET A 265 -4.20 5.52 -6.17
CA MET A 265 -3.10 4.66 -6.58
C MET A 265 -2.43 5.14 -7.88
N GLN A 266 -3.20 5.73 -8.79
CA GLN A 266 -2.70 6.17 -10.09
C GLN A 266 -1.61 7.25 -10.01
N GLN A 267 -1.59 8.08 -8.97
CA GLN A 267 -0.55 9.09 -8.80
C GLN A 267 0.87 8.49 -8.68
N PHE A 268 0.98 7.21 -8.29
CA PHE A 268 2.24 6.48 -8.15
C PHE A 268 2.64 5.70 -9.41
N LEU A 269 1.72 5.55 -10.35
CA LEU A 269 1.82 4.63 -11.49
C LEU A 269 1.49 5.40 -12.78
N SER A 270 2.45 6.14 -13.31
CA SER A 270 2.35 6.79 -14.62
C SER A 270 3.24 6.10 -15.64
N SER A 271 2.73 5.91 -16.86
CA SER A 271 3.54 5.43 -17.99
C SER A 271 4.52 6.51 -18.48
N ASP A 272 4.25 7.76 -18.18
CA ASP A 272 5.15 8.88 -18.43
C ASP A 272 5.97 9.16 -17.18
N PHE A 273 7.28 8.87 -17.25
CA PHE A 273 8.22 9.13 -16.17
C PHE A 273 8.21 10.61 -15.75
N TYR A 274 8.03 11.53 -16.69
CA TYR A 274 7.97 12.96 -16.41
C TYR A 274 6.64 13.42 -15.81
N ALA A 275 5.57 12.65 -15.98
CA ALA A 275 4.28 12.93 -15.35
C ALA A 275 4.19 12.41 -13.92
N ARG A 276 5.14 11.53 -13.50
CA ARG A 276 5.23 11.06 -12.13
C ARG A 276 5.81 12.17 -11.25
N SER A 277 5.04 12.59 -10.26
CA SER A 277 5.48 13.69 -9.39
C SER A 277 6.68 13.29 -8.52
N ASN A 278 7.59 14.23 -8.25
CA ASN A 278 8.64 14.07 -7.24
C ASN A 278 8.11 13.62 -5.88
N GLN A 279 6.87 13.97 -5.56
CA GLN A 279 6.16 13.54 -4.37
C GLN A 279 5.94 12.02 -4.34
N ALA A 280 5.52 11.41 -5.45
CA ALA A 280 5.34 9.96 -5.53
C ALA A 280 6.66 9.22 -5.27
N ASP A 281 7.76 9.70 -5.86
CA ASP A 281 9.09 9.12 -5.64
C ASP A 281 9.54 9.26 -4.18
N ARG A 282 9.33 10.41 -3.55
CA ARG A 282 9.63 10.63 -2.14
C ARG A 282 8.81 9.71 -1.23
N MET A 283 7.52 9.55 -1.51
CA MET A 283 6.67 8.64 -0.75
C MET A 283 7.15 7.19 -0.81
N GLN A 284 7.69 6.76 -1.94
CA GLN A 284 8.16 5.40 -2.17
C GLN A 284 9.62 5.19 -1.73
N THR A 285 10.29 6.23 -1.23
CA THR A 285 11.67 6.14 -0.75
C THR A 285 11.77 5.16 0.42
N LEU A 286 12.70 4.22 0.31
CA LEU A 286 13.03 3.28 1.37
C LEU A 286 14.00 3.94 2.36
N ILE A 287 13.57 4.05 3.62
CA ILE A 287 14.30 4.77 4.68
C ILE A 287 15.20 3.83 5.47
N TYR A 288 14.71 2.62 5.79
CA TYR A 288 15.45 1.62 6.56
C TYR A 288 15.54 0.31 5.80
N GLN A 289 16.75 -0.22 5.65
CA GLN A 289 16.96 -1.62 5.28
C GLN A 289 16.79 -2.50 6.53
N ARG A 290 16.23 -3.70 6.37
CA ARG A 290 16.05 -4.63 7.49
C ARG A 290 17.34 -4.88 8.28
N ALA A 291 18.47 -4.97 7.60
CA ALA A 291 19.78 -5.19 8.23
C ALA A 291 20.23 -4.06 9.16
N GLN A 292 19.67 -2.86 9.03
CA GLN A 292 19.94 -1.72 9.90
C GLN A 292 19.14 -1.77 11.21
N LEU A 293 18.16 -2.65 11.29
CA LEU A 293 17.22 -2.75 12.40
C LEU A 293 17.47 -4.02 13.20
N ARG A 294 17.48 -3.91 14.54
CA ARG A 294 17.61 -5.07 15.44
C ARG A 294 16.46 -6.05 15.27
N ARG A 295 15.24 -5.54 15.00
CA ARG A 295 14.01 -6.32 14.81
C ARG A 295 13.08 -5.60 13.84
N VAL A 296 12.25 -6.39 13.15
CA VAL A 296 11.09 -5.93 12.40
C VAL A 296 9.90 -6.76 12.86
N ILE A 297 8.90 -6.13 13.49
CA ILE A 297 7.77 -6.80 14.15
C ILE A 297 6.46 -6.33 13.54
N GLY A 298 5.59 -7.28 13.13
CA GLY A 298 4.22 -7.02 12.68
C GLY A 298 4.09 -6.54 11.25
N MET A 299 5.10 -6.72 10.40
CA MET A 299 5.13 -6.26 9.01
C MET A 299 5.45 -7.35 7.97
N ASP A 300 5.73 -8.58 8.43
CA ASP A 300 6.14 -9.70 7.56
C ASP A 300 4.95 -10.55 7.04
N VAL A 301 3.71 -10.15 7.25
CA VAL A 301 2.55 -11.01 6.96
C VAL A 301 2.37 -11.36 5.48
N PRO A 302 2.53 -10.42 4.52
CA PRO A 302 2.44 -10.76 3.09
C PRO A 302 3.74 -11.26 2.49
N GLY A 303 4.78 -11.37 3.29
CA GLY A 303 6.14 -11.71 2.93
C GLY A 303 7.15 -10.94 3.76
N LYS A 304 8.41 -11.36 3.69
CA LYS A 304 9.48 -10.71 4.46
C LYS A 304 9.62 -9.23 4.10
N ALA A 305 9.57 -8.38 5.12
CA ALA A 305 9.87 -6.96 5.00
C ALA A 305 11.39 -6.76 4.90
N ASP A 306 11.92 -6.55 3.71
CA ASP A 306 13.35 -6.35 3.50
C ASP A 306 13.78 -4.91 3.70
N ALA A 307 12.87 -3.95 3.48
CA ALA A 307 13.07 -2.54 3.79
C ALA A 307 11.74 -1.86 4.15
N LEU A 308 11.83 -0.70 4.78
CA LEU A 308 10.70 0.12 5.22
C LEU A 308 10.82 1.53 4.65
N GLY A 309 9.73 2.01 4.07
CA GLY A 309 9.52 3.41 3.73
C GLY A 309 8.56 4.08 4.71
N MET A 310 8.05 5.25 4.34
CA MET A 310 7.02 5.97 5.08
C MET A 310 5.66 5.29 4.89
N GLY A 311 5.33 4.36 5.80
CA GLY A 311 4.15 3.50 5.75
C GLY A 311 4.27 2.31 4.81
N TRP A 312 5.12 2.36 3.79
CA TRP A 312 5.37 1.27 2.86
C TRP A 312 6.27 0.19 3.42
N VAL A 313 6.02 -1.04 3.00
CA VAL A 313 6.89 -2.21 3.21
C VAL A 313 7.40 -2.69 1.87
N TYR A 314 8.70 -2.87 1.76
CA TYR A 314 9.35 -3.41 0.56
C TYR A 314 9.72 -4.87 0.76
N MET A 315 9.36 -5.69 -0.22
CA MET A 315 9.80 -7.07 -0.37
C MET A 315 10.78 -7.12 -1.55
N ALA A 316 11.99 -7.59 -1.29
CA ALA A 316 13.04 -7.70 -2.30
C ALA A 316 12.68 -8.72 -3.42
N PRO A 317 13.30 -8.62 -4.59
CA PRO A 317 13.15 -9.64 -5.62
C PRO A 317 13.46 -11.03 -5.08
N LYS A 318 12.62 -12.00 -5.45
CA LYS A 318 12.77 -13.39 -5.01
C LYS A 318 12.17 -14.35 -6.04
N ASP A 319 12.88 -15.43 -6.36
CA ASP A 319 12.41 -16.52 -7.24
C ASP A 319 11.84 -16.00 -8.58
N GLY A 320 12.53 -15.05 -9.22
CA GLY A 320 12.10 -14.42 -10.49
C GLY A 320 11.03 -13.34 -10.35
N ARG A 321 10.44 -13.17 -9.16
CA ARG A 321 9.49 -12.09 -8.87
C ARG A 321 10.26 -10.78 -8.65
N PRO A 322 9.84 -9.65 -9.25
CA PRO A 322 10.44 -8.35 -8.99
C PRO A 322 10.18 -7.86 -7.56
N GLY A 323 10.91 -6.83 -7.15
CA GLY A 323 10.66 -6.16 -5.87
C GLY A 323 9.28 -5.51 -5.84
N ILE A 324 8.58 -5.64 -4.72
CA ILE A 324 7.22 -5.13 -4.52
C ILE A 324 7.19 -4.20 -3.33
N ILE A 325 6.61 -3.00 -3.49
CA ILE A 325 6.16 -2.19 -2.36
C ILE A 325 4.71 -2.53 -2.04
N GLN A 326 4.41 -2.67 -0.76
CA GLN A 326 3.09 -3.12 -0.34
C GLN A 326 2.61 -2.47 0.95
N LYS A 327 1.30 -2.55 1.18
CA LYS A 327 0.66 -2.21 2.44
C LYS A 327 -0.56 -3.08 2.68
N THR A 328 -0.67 -3.59 3.89
CA THR A 328 -1.84 -4.31 4.38
C THR A 328 -2.74 -3.39 5.20
N GLY A 329 -4.03 -3.70 5.21
CA GLY A 329 -4.99 -3.11 6.12
C GLY A 329 -5.96 -4.15 6.66
N GLY A 330 -6.44 -3.96 7.88
CA GLY A 330 -7.46 -4.83 8.48
C GLY A 330 -8.17 -4.13 9.61
N GLY A 331 -9.50 -4.24 9.62
CA GLY A 331 -10.34 -3.67 10.66
C GLY A 331 -11.78 -3.44 10.20
N GLY A 332 -12.71 -3.42 11.14
CA GLY A 332 -14.13 -3.17 10.87
C GLY A 332 -14.81 -4.18 9.96
N GLY A 333 -14.28 -5.40 9.89
CA GLY A 333 -14.77 -6.46 9.01
C GLY A 333 -14.08 -6.49 7.63
N PHE A 334 -13.17 -5.56 7.34
CA PHE A 334 -12.44 -5.49 6.07
C PHE A 334 -11.01 -6.02 6.20
N ILE A 335 -10.51 -6.56 5.12
CA ILE A 335 -9.10 -6.76 4.87
C ILE A 335 -8.78 -6.09 3.54
N THR A 336 -7.73 -5.29 3.50
CA THR A 336 -7.24 -4.59 2.32
C THR A 336 -5.78 -4.93 2.06
N TYR A 337 -5.41 -4.96 0.81
CA TYR A 337 -4.03 -5.13 0.40
C TYR A 337 -3.74 -4.31 -0.84
N MET A 338 -2.61 -3.65 -0.84
CA MET A 338 -2.10 -2.91 -2.00
C MET A 338 -0.67 -3.38 -2.28
N ALA A 339 -0.40 -3.71 -3.52
CA ALA A 339 0.93 -4.07 -4.01
C ALA A 339 1.23 -3.33 -5.32
N MET A 340 2.45 -2.83 -5.44
CA MET A 340 2.88 -2.10 -6.64
C MET A 340 4.32 -2.46 -7.04
N ILE A 341 4.58 -2.39 -8.33
CA ILE A 341 5.90 -2.43 -8.95
C ILE A 341 6.05 -1.13 -9.76
N PRO A 342 6.47 -0.04 -9.12
CA PRO A 342 6.47 1.29 -9.73
C PRO A 342 7.30 1.37 -11.00
N GLN A 343 8.42 0.65 -11.08
CA GLN A 343 9.32 0.61 -12.25
C GLN A 343 8.61 0.07 -13.50
N SER A 344 7.62 -0.80 -13.32
CA SER A 344 6.80 -1.36 -14.41
C SER A 344 5.47 -0.61 -14.58
N ASN A 345 5.17 0.40 -13.76
CA ASN A 345 3.88 1.09 -13.72
C ASN A 345 2.69 0.12 -13.52
N VAL A 346 2.87 -0.85 -12.64
CA VAL A 346 1.88 -1.88 -12.31
C VAL A 346 1.52 -1.79 -10.84
N GLY A 347 0.22 -1.86 -10.55
CA GLY A 347 -0.28 -1.90 -9.18
C GLY A 347 -1.66 -2.52 -9.08
N ALA A 348 -1.95 -3.06 -7.91
CA ALA A 348 -3.26 -3.59 -7.58
C ALA A 348 -3.66 -3.24 -6.14
N PHE A 349 -4.93 -2.94 -5.96
CA PHE A 349 -5.57 -2.78 -4.65
C PHE A 349 -6.76 -3.74 -4.58
N VAL A 350 -6.82 -4.53 -3.52
CA VAL A 350 -7.94 -5.42 -3.23
C VAL A 350 -8.52 -5.10 -1.87
N VAL A 351 -9.83 -5.16 -1.77
CA VAL A 351 -10.58 -5.15 -0.53
C VAL A 351 -11.51 -6.34 -0.48
N VAL A 352 -11.55 -7.01 0.66
CA VAL A 352 -12.49 -8.10 0.93
C VAL A 352 -13.23 -7.86 2.22
N THR A 353 -14.50 -8.31 2.27
CA THR A 353 -15.28 -8.39 3.51
C THR A 353 -15.10 -9.78 4.13
N ARG A 354 -14.87 -9.82 5.45
CA ARG A 354 -14.50 -11.03 6.18
C ARG A 354 -15.69 -11.96 6.40
N SER A 355 -15.44 -13.23 6.15
CA SER A 355 -16.21 -14.36 6.69
C SER A 355 -15.43 -15.05 7.81
N PRO A 356 -16.01 -16.07 8.50
CA PRO A 356 -15.26 -16.93 9.42
C PRO A 356 -14.06 -17.64 8.78
N ASN A 357 -14.11 -17.87 7.48
CA ASN A 357 -13.12 -18.64 6.72
C ASN A 357 -12.10 -17.79 5.97
N THR A 358 -12.12 -16.46 6.13
CA THR A 358 -11.24 -15.57 5.36
C THR A 358 -9.76 -15.79 5.69
N ARG A 359 -8.95 -16.00 4.63
CA ARG A 359 -7.51 -16.27 4.69
C ARG A 359 -6.75 -15.14 3.99
N PHE A 360 -6.04 -14.34 4.79
CA PHE A 360 -5.28 -13.20 4.29
C PHE A 360 -4.14 -13.60 3.35
N VAL A 361 -3.37 -14.64 3.69
CA VAL A 361 -2.17 -15.04 2.92
C VAL A 361 -2.53 -15.38 1.48
N ASN A 362 -3.61 -16.14 1.26
CA ASN A 362 -4.05 -16.49 -0.11
C ASN A 362 -4.40 -15.24 -0.93
N MET A 363 -5.00 -14.23 -0.29
CA MET A 363 -5.31 -12.96 -0.94
C MET A 363 -4.02 -12.19 -1.30
N SER A 364 -3.10 -12.03 -0.36
CA SER A 364 -1.86 -11.29 -0.60
C SER A 364 -0.96 -11.96 -1.62
N ASP A 365 -0.85 -13.29 -1.59
CA ASP A 365 -0.07 -14.05 -2.57
C ASP A 365 -0.68 -13.92 -3.98
N GLY A 366 -2.01 -13.99 -4.08
CA GLY A 366 -2.71 -13.78 -5.35
C GLY A 366 -2.42 -12.39 -5.94
N VAL A 367 -2.46 -11.33 -5.12
CA VAL A 367 -2.16 -9.97 -5.57
C VAL A 367 -0.68 -9.79 -5.92
N ASN A 368 0.23 -10.36 -5.14
CA ASN A 368 1.67 -10.32 -5.44
C ASN A 368 1.98 -11.00 -6.77
N ASN A 369 1.37 -12.15 -7.03
CA ASN A 369 1.54 -12.88 -8.30
C ASN A 369 0.89 -12.13 -9.48
N LEU A 370 -0.27 -11.50 -9.27
CA LEU A 370 -0.92 -10.65 -10.27
C LEU A 370 0.01 -9.52 -10.74
N VAL A 371 0.54 -8.71 -9.82
CA VAL A 371 1.40 -7.58 -10.20
C VAL A 371 2.75 -8.06 -10.79
N ALA A 372 3.27 -9.20 -10.33
CA ALA A 372 4.49 -9.79 -10.88
C ALA A 372 4.27 -10.26 -12.32
N GLU A 373 3.17 -10.93 -12.63
CA GLU A 373 2.87 -11.40 -13.99
C GLU A 373 2.60 -10.23 -14.95
N LEU A 374 1.85 -9.22 -14.53
CA LEU A 374 1.67 -7.99 -15.34
C LEU A 374 3.01 -7.32 -15.65
N SER A 375 3.90 -7.24 -14.67
CA SER A 375 5.25 -6.69 -14.87
C SER A 375 6.08 -7.51 -15.86
N ALA A 376 6.03 -8.85 -15.78
CA ALA A 376 6.75 -9.74 -16.66
C ALA A 376 6.19 -9.70 -18.09
N ASN A 377 4.87 -9.68 -18.26
CA ASN A 377 4.20 -9.59 -19.57
C ASN A 377 4.61 -8.28 -20.29
N LYS A 378 4.70 -7.18 -19.58
CA LYS A 378 5.13 -5.89 -20.12
C LYS A 378 6.60 -5.90 -20.58
N ALA A 379 7.48 -6.56 -19.84
CA ALA A 379 8.89 -6.72 -20.23
C ALA A 379 9.04 -7.53 -21.52
N GLN A 380 8.23 -8.60 -21.71
CA GLN A 380 8.22 -9.41 -22.93
C GLN A 380 7.74 -8.60 -24.15
N VAL A 381 6.72 -7.78 -24.00
CA VAL A 381 6.21 -6.92 -25.09
C VAL A 381 7.26 -5.92 -25.54
N LEU A 382 8.00 -5.31 -24.61
CA LEU A 382 9.06 -4.35 -24.92
C LEU A 382 10.26 -5.00 -25.62
N THR A 383 10.63 -6.23 -25.24
CA THR A 383 11.72 -6.98 -25.91
C THR A 383 11.36 -7.51 -27.29
N ALA A 384 10.09 -7.75 -27.56
CA ALA A 384 9.59 -8.19 -28.87
C ALA A 384 9.42 -7.02 -29.87
N ALA A 385 9.34 -5.78 -29.38
CA ALA A 385 9.18 -4.57 -30.20
C ALA A 385 10.52 -3.93 -30.62
N ASN A 386 11.64 -4.38 -30.07
CA ASN A 386 13.01 -3.98 -30.41
C ASN A 386 13.70 -5.06 -31.27
#